data_281327f309f917f254b8b4d9b95b0085
#
_entry.id   281327f309f917f254b8b4d9b95b0085
#
_cell.length_a   1.000
_cell.length_b   1.000
_cell.length_c   1.000
_cell.angle_alpha   90.00
_cell.angle_beta   90.00
_cell.angle_gamma   90.00
#
_symmetry.space_group_name_H-M   'P 1'
#
loop_
_entity.id
_entity.type
_entity.pdbx_description
1 polymer ?
#
loop_
_entity_poly.entity_id
_entity_poly.type
_entity_poly.pdbx_seq_one_letter_code
_entity_poly.pdbx_strand_id
1 'polypeptide(L)'
;MKKIRIGVNGFGRIGRLALRAAEERGDIEVVAINDIQPLDYLGYNLKFDSVHGRFNGTVDVDMENNFMIINGRKVVVTAEKEPRNIKWGDYGVEYVLESTGLFLTKEKVQGHLDAGAKYVIMSAPSKDDTPMFVYGVNHNTYTKGTQVVSNASCTTNCLAPLAKVLNDNWGIVSGLMATIHAVTAKQRTVDGNSIRDWRGGRAAFGNIIPSTTGAAKAVGKVIPELNGKLTGTSYRVPTMDVSVVDLTAVLERPTTYEEICAAMKKASEEGDLKGILGYTDEQMVSTDFIDDIHSSIFDAQAGLALNDKFVKVVAWYDNEMGYSRRVCDLIAHMDSVNSK
;
A
#
# COMPACT_ATOMS: atom_id res chain seq x y z
N MET A 1 -3.93 12.78 -23.60
CA MET A 1 -4.75 11.60 -23.22
C MET A 1 -5.76 12.02 -22.16
N LYS A 2 -6.95 11.43 -22.13
CA LYS A 2 -7.93 11.65 -21.05
C LYS A 2 -7.34 11.11 -19.75
N LYS A 3 -7.32 11.91 -18.68
CA LYS A 3 -6.86 11.47 -17.36
C LYS A 3 -7.93 10.61 -16.69
N ILE A 4 -7.51 9.64 -15.91
CA ILE A 4 -8.38 8.80 -15.08
C ILE A 4 -8.85 9.65 -13.90
N ARG A 5 -10.16 9.82 -13.72
CA ARG A 5 -10.74 10.70 -12.70
C ARG A 5 -11.04 9.92 -11.44
N ILE A 6 -10.38 10.26 -10.33
CA ILE A 6 -10.56 9.57 -9.06
C ILE A 6 -11.12 10.48 -7.97
N GLY A 7 -11.88 9.85 -7.06
CA GLY A 7 -12.27 10.40 -5.78
C GLY A 7 -11.48 9.73 -4.65
N VAL A 8 -11.12 10.48 -3.62
CA VAL A 8 -10.43 9.96 -2.44
C VAL A 8 -11.37 10.05 -1.23
N ASN A 9 -11.74 8.92 -0.66
CA ASN A 9 -12.48 8.86 0.60
C ASN A 9 -11.53 8.59 1.77
N GLY A 10 -11.34 9.57 2.65
CA GLY A 10 -10.33 9.57 3.69
C GLY A 10 -9.02 10.19 3.24
N PHE A 11 -8.77 11.44 3.62
CA PHE A 11 -7.58 12.19 3.24
C PHE A 11 -6.49 12.12 4.33
N GLY A 12 -6.32 10.91 4.91
CA GLY A 12 -5.24 10.55 5.83
C GLY A 12 -3.89 10.38 5.13
N ARG A 13 -2.95 9.66 5.74
CA ARG A 13 -1.62 9.42 5.17
C ARG A 13 -1.71 8.89 3.73
N ILE A 14 -2.40 7.77 3.53
CA ILE A 14 -2.49 7.11 2.21
C ILE A 14 -3.26 7.96 1.19
N GLY A 15 -4.39 8.58 1.57
CA GLY A 15 -5.15 9.42 0.65
C GLY A 15 -4.34 10.61 0.12
N ARG A 16 -3.57 11.28 1.01
CA ARG A 16 -2.68 12.40 0.62
C ARG A 16 -1.53 11.94 -0.26
N LEU A 17 -0.89 10.82 0.08
CA LEU A 17 0.23 10.31 -0.71
C LEU A 17 -0.20 9.72 -2.04
N ALA A 18 -1.39 9.11 -2.12
CA ALA A 18 -1.96 8.72 -3.40
C ALA A 18 -2.23 9.94 -4.31
N LEU A 19 -2.66 11.09 -3.74
CA LEU A 19 -2.77 12.33 -4.48
C LEU A 19 -1.39 12.81 -4.97
N ARG A 20 -0.37 12.84 -4.10
CA ARG A 20 0.99 13.21 -4.50
C ARG A 20 1.52 12.30 -5.62
N ALA A 21 1.35 10.99 -5.48
CA ALA A 21 1.74 10.01 -6.50
C ALA A 21 0.97 10.20 -7.83
N ALA A 22 -0.32 10.55 -7.77
CA ALA A 22 -1.13 10.84 -8.96
C ALA A 22 -0.66 12.11 -9.69
N GLU A 23 -0.30 13.17 -8.95
CA GLU A 23 0.25 14.40 -9.54
C GLU A 23 1.58 14.15 -10.27
N GLU A 24 2.47 13.33 -9.67
CA GLU A 24 3.75 12.97 -10.30
C GLU A 24 3.57 12.10 -11.54
N ARG A 25 2.61 11.18 -11.52
CA ARG A 25 2.31 10.32 -12.68
C ARG A 25 1.71 11.10 -13.86
N GLY A 26 0.82 12.02 -13.57
CA GLY A 26 0.17 12.87 -14.55
C GLY A 26 -0.94 12.22 -15.38
N ASP A 27 -1.15 10.91 -15.31
CA ASP A 27 -2.21 10.14 -16.00
C ASP A 27 -3.50 9.98 -15.16
N ILE A 28 -3.42 10.24 -13.86
CA ILE A 28 -4.52 10.20 -12.90
C ILE A 28 -4.82 11.62 -12.40
N GLU A 29 -6.09 11.94 -12.20
CA GLU A 29 -6.53 13.22 -11.66
C GLU A 29 -7.47 13.00 -10.48
N VAL A 30 -7.07 13.49 -9.30
CA VAL A 30 -7.98 13.60 -8.16
C VAL A 30 -8.92 14.77 -8.40
N VAL A 31 -10.23 14.51 -8.47
CA VAL A 31 -11.26 15.52 -8.77
C VAL A 31 -12.15 15.81 -7.58
N ALA A 32 -12.21 14.89 -6.62
CA ALA A 32 -12.97 15.07 -5.38
C ALA A 32 -12.29 14.36 -4.20
N ILE A 33 -12.41 14.94 -3.02
CA ILE A 33 -11.92 14.42 -1.75
C ILE A 33 -13.08 14.44 -0.76
N ASN A 34 -13.25 13.37 0.00
CA ASN A 34 -14.16 13.35 1.14
C ASN A 34 -13.37 13.06 2.41
N ASP A 35 -13.46 13.96 3.39
CA ASP A 35 -12.92 13.78 4.73
C ASP A 35 -13.70 14.65 5.73
N ILE A 36 -13.87 14.15 6.95
CA ILE A 36 -14.63 14.86 8.02
C ILE A 36 -13.85 15.98 8.71
N GLN A 37 -12.57 16.15 8.36
CA GLN A 37 -11.75 17.24 8.89
C GLN A 37 -12.01 18.54 8.11
N PRO A 38 -11.76 19.72 8.72
CA PRO A 38 -11.89 21.01 8.06
C PRO A 38 -11.03 21.16 6.81
N LEU A 39 -11.54 21.80 5.77
CA LEU A 39 -10.88 21.99 4.47
C LEU A 39 -9.51 22.68 4.58
N ASP A 40 -9.40 23.73 5.38
CA ASP A 40 -8.14 24.45 5.61
C ASP A 40 -7.08 23.55 6.25
N TYR A 41 -7.48 22.70 7.19
CA TYR A 41 -6.61 21.72 7.82
C TYR A 41 -6.18 20.61 6.82
N LEU A 42 -7.08 20.17 5.94
CA LEU A 42 -6.73 19.20 4.89
C LEU A 42 -5.71 19.81 3.90
N GLY A 43 -5.90 21.06 3.50
CA GLY A 43 -4.95 21.81 2.66
C GLY A 43 -3.59 21.98 3.33
N TYR A 44 -3.58 22.33 4.62
CA TYR A 44 -2.35 22.40 5.42
C TYR A 44 -1.61 21.06 5.45
N ASN A 45 -2.31 19.96 5.71
CA ASN A 45 -1.72 18.62 5.77
C ASN A 45 -1.22 18.09 4.41
N LEU A 46 -1.79 18.53 3.30
CA LEU A 46 -1.25 18.23 1.98
C LEU A 46 0.02 19.02 1.71
N LYS A 47 0.04 20.30 2.13
CA LYS A 47 1.16 21.23 1.90
C LYS A 47 2.41 20.82 2.69
N PHE A 48 2.25 20.33 3.92
CA PHE A 48 3.35 20.03 4.84
C PHE A 48 3.25 18.59 5.35
N ASP A 49 4.35 17.85 5.27
CA ASP A 49 4.44 16.49 5.78
C ASP A 49 5.80 16.31 6.48
N SER A 50 5.77 15.67 7.67
CA SER A 50 6.98 15.49 8.48
C SER A 50 7.92 14.42 7.93
N VAL A 51 7.44 13.52 7.08
CA VAL A 51 8.22 12.44 6.46
C VAL A 51 8.59 12.83 5.03
N HIS A 52 7.57 13.12 4.22
CA HIS A 52 7.69 13.35 2.77
C HIS A 52 7.91 14.83 2.39
N GLY A 53 8.11 15.70 3.38
CA GLY A 53 8.41 17.09 3.15
C GLY A 53 7.26 17.90 2.53
N ARG A 54 7.58 19.03 1.94
CA ARG A 54 6.60 19.90 1.32
C ARG A 54 6.07 19.28 0.03
N PHE A 55 4.76 19.49 -0.22
CA PHE A 55 4.16 19.14 -1.50
C PHE A 55 4.87 19.88 -2.65
N ASN A 56 5.25 19.13 -3.67
CA ASN A 56 5.90 19.69 -4.87
C ASN A 56 4.85 20.33 -5.80
N GLY A 57 4.38 21.51 -5.42
CA GLY A 57 3.34 22.23 -6.14
C GLY A 57 2.67 23.29 -5.28
N THR A 58 1.55 23.82 -5.75
CA THR A 58 0.75 24.82 -5.04
C THR A 58 -0.51 24.19 -4.45
N VAL A 59 -0.86 24.61 -3.22
CA VAL A 59 -2.08 24.20 -2.54
C VAL A 59 -2.72 25.45 -1.92
N ASP A 60 -3.94 25.76 -2.32
CA ASP A 60 -4.79 26.79 -1.73
C ASP A 60 -6.17 26.22 -1.43
N VAL A 61 -7.00 26.96 -0.69
CA VAL A 61 -8.36 26.56 -0.33
C VAL A 61 -9.36 27.67 -0.59
N ASP A 62 -10.50 27.32 -1.14
CA ASP A 62 -11.67 28.18 -1.34
C ASP A 62 -12.74 27.70 -0.34
N MET A 63 -12.79 28.37 0.82
CA MET A 63 -13.68 27.99 1.92
C MET A 63 -15.15 28.25 1.61
N GLU A 64 -15.45 29.22 0.73
CA GLU A 64 -16.83 29.58 0.37
C GLU A 64 -17.46 28.51 -0.53
N ASN A 65 -16.66 27.93 -1.44
CA ASN A 65 -17.14 26.98 -2.44
C ASN A 65 -16.70 25.52 -2.14
N ASN A 66 -16.03 25.27 -1.01
CA ASN A 66 -15.50 23.95 -0.62
C ASN A 66 -14.58 23.33 -1.68
N PHE A 67 -13.64 24.09 -2.19
CA PHE A 67 -12.60 23.58 -3.09
C PHE A 67 -11.22 23.61 -2.44
N MET A 68 -10.47 22.55 -2.63
CA MET A 68 -9.01 22.59 -2.54
C MET A 68 -8.47 22.92 -3.94
N ILE A 69 -7.57 23.88 -4.04
CA ILE A 69 -6.97 24.33 -5.31
C ILE A 69 -5.56 23.76 -5.37
N ILE A 70 -5.34 22.75 -6.21
CA ILE A 70 -4.05 22.04 -6.34
C ILE A 70 -3.50 22.32 -7.73
N ASN A 71 -2.31 22.94 -7.79
CA ASN A 71 -1.68 23.34 -9.05
C ASN A 71 -2.64 24.12 -9.98
N GLY A 72 -3.45 25.00 -9.40
CA GLY A 72 -4.47 25.80 -10.09
C GLY A 72 -5.76 25.05 -10.45
N ARG A 73 -5.89 23.74 -10.18
CA ARG A 73 -7.09 22.96 -10.45
C ARG A 73 -7.98 22.91 -9.21
N LYS A 74 -9.29 23.03 -9.40
CA LYS A 74 -10.29 22.90 -8.34
C LYS A 74 -10.58 21.42 -8.08
N VAL A 75 -10.44 21.00 -6.83
CA VAL A 75 -10.80 19.66 -6.31
C VAL A 75 -11.93 19.87 -5.33
N VAL A 76 -13.06 19.22 -5.56
CA VAL A 76 -14.22 19.31 -4.65
C VAL A 76 -13.89 18.64 -3.32
N VAL A 77 -14.22 19.29 -2.20
CA VAL A 77 -14.06 18.69 -0.88
C VAL A 77 -15.42 18.56 -0.19
N THR A 78 -15.73 17.35 0.28
CA THR A 78 -16.95 17.03 1.01
C THR A 78 -16.63 16.47 2.40
N ALA A 79 -17.59 16.49 3.32
CA ALA A 79 -17.43 16.03 4.70
C ALA A 79 -18.52 15.02 5.10
N GLU A 80 -18.82 14.08 4.20
CA GLU A 80 -19.87 13.10 4.40
C GLU A 80 -19.36 11.88 5.18
N LYS A 81 -20.13 11.44 6.17
CA LYS A 81 -19.81 10.22 6.94
C LYS A 81 -20.24 8.94 6.23
N GLU A 82 -21.34 9.02 5.48
CA GLU A 82 -21.91 7.90 4.75
C GLU A 82 -21.51 7.97 3.27
N PRO A 83 -20.87 6.95 2.71
CA PRO A 83 -20.40 6.94 1.32
C PRO A 83 -21.46 7.29 0.27
N ARG A 84 -22.70 6.85 0.46
CA ARG A 84 -23.83 7.09 -0.46
C ARG A 84 -24.22 8.56 -0.61
N ASN A 85 -23.79 9.43 0.33
CA ASN A 85 -24.12 10.84 0.32
C ASN A 85 -23.09 11.72 -0.39
N ILE A 86 -21.95 11.15 -0.81
CA ILE A 86 -20.81 11.93 -1.33
C ILE A 86 -21.05 12.48 -2.75
N LYS A 87 -21.97 11.89 -3.52
CA LYS A 87 -22.34 12.30 -4.89
C LYS A 87 -21.17 12.22 -5.90
N TRP A 88 -20.40 11.16 -5.86
CA TRP A 88 -19.26 10.97 -6.75
C TRP A 88 -19.57 11.19 -8.24
N GLY A 89 -20.76 10.76 -8.67
CA GLY A 89 -21.22 10.93 -10.06
C GLY A 89 -21.31 12.40 -10.49
N ASP A 90 -21.74 13.31 -9.61
CA ASP A 90 -21.88 14.74 -9.90
C ASP A 90 -20.50 15.38 -10.13
N TYR A 91 -19.47 14.83 -9.52
CA TYR A 91 -18.07 15.29 -9.66
C TYR A 91 -17.32 14.59 -10.80
N GLY A 92 -17.97 13.64 -11.48
CA GLY A 92 -17.39 12.87 -12.57
C GLY A 92 -16.29 11.91 -12.12
N VAL A 93 -16.37 11.40 -10.88
CA VAL A 93 -15.47 10.38 -10.34
C VAL A 93 -15.77 9.03 -11.00
N GLU A 94 -14.75 8.41 -11.56
CA GLU A 94 -14.84 7.06 -12.14
C GLU A 94 -14.39 5.99 -11.13
N TYR A 95 -13.29 6.24 -10.42
CA TYR A 95 -12.70 5.34 -9.42
C TYR A 95 -12.67 6.01 -8.05
N VAL A 96 -13.10 5.31 -7.01
CA VAL A 96 -12.94 5.77 -5.62
C VAL A 96 -11.81 5.01 -4.96
N LEU A 97 -10.84 5.75 -4.42
CA LEU A 97 -9.88 5.22 -3.46
C LEU A 97 -10.51 5.30 -2.07
N GLU A 98 -10.84 4.15 -1.48
CA GLU A 98 -11.31 4.03 -0.10
C GLU A 98 -10.10 3.89 0.84
N SER A 99 -9.77 4.96 1.54
CA SER A 99 -8.59 5.06 2.42
C SER A 99 -8.89 5.46 3.87
N THR A 100 -10.17 5.38 4.30
CA THR A 100 -10.55 5.62 5.69
C THR A 100 -10.17 4.46 6.61
N GLY A 101 -10.05 3.24 6.08
CA GLY A 101 -9.89 2.01 6.84
C GLY A 101 -11.16 1.54 7.57
N LEU A 102 -12.31 2.15 7.30
CA LEU A 102 -13.61 1.81 7.91
C LEU A 102 -14.44 0.88 7.04
N PHE A 103 -14.42 1.06 5.72
CA PHE A 103 -15.24 0.36 4.74
C PHE A 103 -14.39 -0.70 4.03
N LEU A 104 -14.36 -1.93 4.58
CA LEU A 104 -13.44 -3.00 4.17
C LEU A 104 -14.15 -4.27 3.68
N THR A 105 -15.40 -4.13 3.24
CA THR A 105 -16.21 -5.22 2.64
C THR A 105 -16.98 -4.67 1.45
N LYS A 106 -17.37 -5.54 0.52
CA LYS A 106 -18.22 -5.17 -0.63
C LYS A 106 -19.50 -4.44 -0.18
N GLU A 107 -20.16 -4.97 0.84
CA GLU A 107 -21.36 -4.37 1.41
C GLU A 107 -21.13 -2.91 1.89
N LYS A 108 -20.02 -2.68 2.62
CA LYS A 108 -19.71 -1.37 3.17
C LYS A 108 -19.33 -0.33 2.13
N VAL A 109 -18.68 -0.74 1.05
CA VAL A 109 -18.28 0.17 -0.03
C VAL A 109 -19.38 0.34 -1.09
N GLN A 110 -20.46 -0.43 -1.03
CA GLN A 110 -21.58 -0.31 -1.96
C GLN A 110 -22.11 1.10 -2.07
N GLY A 111 -22.12 1.85 -0.95
CA GLY A 111 -22.55 3.25 -0.96
C GLY A 111 -21.76 4.17 -1.90
N HIS A 112 -20.49 3.85 -2.21
CA HIS A 112 -19.73 4.59 -3.21
C HIS A 112 -20.24 4.36 -4.63
N LEU A 113 -20.60 3.11 -4.95
CA LEU A 113 -21.19 2.75 -6.25
C LEU A 113 -22.57 3.36 -6.39
N ASP A 114 -23.39 3.31 -5.33
CA ASP A 114 -24.72 3.95 -5.29
C ASP A 114 -24.64 5.47 -5.47
N ALA A 115 -23.53 6.09 -5.02
CA ALA A 115 -23.24 7.52 -5.17
C ALA A 115 -22.64 7.89 -6.54
N GLY A 116 -22.58 6.94 -7.48
CA GLY A 116 -22.22 7.17 -8.88
C GLY A 116 -20.77 6.88 -9.25
N ALA A 117 -19.95 6.34 -8.35
CA ALA A 117 -18.64 5.80 -8.71
C ALA A 117 -18.81 4.52 -9.54
N LYS A 118 -17.91 4.28 -10.50
CA LYS A 118 -17.92 3.04 -11.30
C LYS A 118 -17.17 1.90 -10.60
N TYR A 119 -16.09 2.23 -9.93
CA TYR A 119 -15.15 1.29 -9.30
C TYR A 119 -14.68 1.79 -7.94
N VAL A 120 -14.37 0.86 -7.04
CA VAL A 120 -13.83 1.16 -5.70
C VAL A 120 -12.59 0.32 -5.44
N ILE A 121 -11.51 0.98 -5.02
CA ILE A 121 -10.26 0.34 -4.58
C ILE A 121 -10.10 0.56 -3.07
N MET A 122 -10.13 -0.51 -2.29
CA MET A 122 -9.84 -0.45 -0.87
C MET A 122 -8.32 -0.41 -0.65
N SER A 123 -7.82 0.61 0.04
CA SER A 123 -6.40 0.73 0.42
C SER A 123 -6.07 -0.07 1.69
N ALA A 124 -6.65 -1.25 1.82
CA ALA A 124 -6.42 -2.17 2.92
C ALA A 124 -6.87 -3.58 2.52
N PRO A 125 -6.40 -4.65 3.21
CA PRO A 125 -6.91 -5.99 3.00
C PRO A 125 -8.42 -6.04 3.25
N SER A 126 -9.16 -6.66 2.31
CA SER A 126 -10.59 -6.88 2.48
C SER A 126 -10.86 -7.83 3.65
N LYS A 127 -12.01 -7.64 4.30
CA LYS A 127 -12.50 -8.51 5.38
C LYS A 127 -13.49 -9.57 4.91
N ASP A 128 -13.75 -9.61 3.60
CA ASP A 128 -14.62 -10.56 2.93
C ASP A 128 -13.88 -11.23 1.74
N ASP A 129 -14.63 -11.73 0.76
CA ASP A 129 -14.13 -12.38 -0.45
C ASP A 129 -13.78 -11.40 -1.59
N THR A 130 -13.73 -10.08 -1.33
CA THR A 130 -13.33 -9.09 -2.34
C THR A 130 -11.98 -9.46 -2.94
N PRO A 131 -11.86 -9.50 -4.28
CA PRO A 131 -10.60 -9.79 -4.95
C PRO A 131 -9.47 -8.86 -4.48
N MET A 132 -8.32 -9.45 -4.18
CA MET A 132 -7.14 -8.76 -3.67
C MET A 132 -6.03 -8.84 -4.70
N PHE A 133 -5.45 -7.69 -5.03
CA PHE A 133 -4.39 -7.60 -6.02
C PHE A 133 -3.12 -7.00 -5.41
N VAL A 134 -1.99 -7.58 -5.80
CA VAL A 134 -0.65 -7.02 -5.63
C VAL A 134 -0.09 -6.79 -7.02
N TYR A 135 0.17 -5.52 -7.35
CA TYR A 135 0.67 -5.15 -8.66
C TYR A 135 2.05 -5.77 -8.91
N GLY A 136 2.28 -6.30 -10.11
CA GLY A 136 3.46 -7.09 -10.45
C GLY A 136 3.35 -8.58 -10.11
N VAL A 137 2.42 -8.98 -9.22
CA VAL A 137 2.27 -10.38 -8.79
C VAL A 137 1.06 -11.06 -9.42
N ASN A 138 -0.14 -10.52 -9.19
CA ASN A 138 -1.39 -11.11 -9.70
C ASN A 138 -2.33 -10.10 -10.36
N HIS A 139 -1.91 -8.85 -10.60
CA HIS A 139 -2.75 -7.81 -11.21
C HIS A 139 -3.31 -8.24 -12.58
N ASN A 140 -2.57 -9.06 -13.34
CA ASN A 140 -2.99 -9.60 -14.62
C ASN A 140 -4.22 -10.51 -14.55
N THR A 141 -4.62 -10.96 -13.34
CA THR A 141 -5.84 -11.74 -13.12
C THR A 141 -7.08 -10.87 -12.93
N TYR A 142 -6.95 -9.54 -12.98
CA TYR A 142 -8.09 -8.64 -12.93
C TYR A 142 -8.99 -8.85 -14.15
N THR A 143 -10.28 -9.00 -13.90
CA THR A 143 -11.29 -9.21 -14.95
C THR A 143 -12.12 -7.96 -15.16
N LYS A 144 -12.36 -7.61 -16.43
CA LYS A 144 -13.19 -6.46 -16.83
C LYS A 144 -14.51 -6.45 -16.09
N GLY A 145 -14.89 -5.30 -15.54
CA GLY A 145 -16.16 -5.10 -14.83
C GLY A 145 -16.13 -5.49 -13.34
N THR A 146 -15.02 -5.97 -12.80
CA THR A 146 -14.88 -6.15 -11.34
C THR A 146 -14.88 -4.79 -10.65
N GLN A 147 -16.01 -4.43 -10.02
CA GLN A 147 -16.23 -3.07 -9.51
C GLN A 147 -15.50 -2.78 -8.20
N VAL A 148 -15.28 -3.77 -7.35
CA VAL A 148 -14.67 -3.59 -6.01
C VAL A 148 -13.46 -4.50 -5.89
N VAL A 149 -12.32 -3.90 -5.56
CA VAL A 149 -11.04 -4.60 -5.36
C VAL A 149 -10.31 -4.10 -4.12
N SER A 150 -9.36 -4.90 -3.64
CA SER A 150 -8.44 -4.52 -2.56
C SER A 150 -7.00 -4.48 -3.09
N ASN A 151 -6.25 -3.43 -2.72
CA ASN A 151 -4.81 -3.32 -3.00
C ASN A 151 -3.95 -4.02 -1.92
N ALA A 152 -4.53 -4.92 -1.13
CA ALA A 152 -3.86 -5.58 0.00
C ALA A 152 -3.29 -4.59 1.04
N SER A 153 -2.27 -5.01 1.81
CA SER A 153 -1.53 -4.12 2.72
C SER A 153 -0.15 -3.75 2.15
N CYS A 154 0.49 -2.73 2.70
CA CYS A 154 1.87 -2.37 2.35
C CYS A 154 2.84 -3.55 2.58
N THR A 155 2.70 -4.25 3.71
CA THR A 155 3.50 -5.44 4.03
C THR A 155 3.25 -6.58 3.03
N THR A 156 2.00 -6.81 2.60
CA THR A 156 1.69 -7.82 1.58
C THR A 156 2.31 -7.43 0.22
N ASN A 157 2.28 -6.14 -0.12
CA ASN A 157 2.93 -5.63 -1.35
C ASN A 157 4.44 -5.79 -1.33
N CYS A 158 5.09 -5.71 -0.15
CA CYS A 158 6.52 -6.00 -0.02
C CYS A 158 6.81 -7.51 -0.05
N LEU A 159 6.06 -8.31 0.70
CA LEU A 159 6.33 -9.74 0.86
C LEU A 159 6.03 -10.55 -0.42
N ALA A 160 4.96 -10.22 -1.15
CA ALA A 160 4.53 -11.04 -2.28
C ALA A 160 5.54 -11.09 -3.44
N PRO A 161 6.21 -9.99 -3.85
CA PRO A 161 7.29 -10.06 -4.84
C PRO A 161 8.44 -10.98 -4.42
N LEU A 162 8.90 -10.89 -3.17
CA LEU A 162 9.96 -11.77 -2.65
C LEU A 162 9.53 -13.25 -2.68
N ALA A 163 8.34 -13.52 -2.15
CA ALA A 163 7.79 -14.86 -2.09
C ALA A 163 7.57 -15.44 -3.50
N LYS A 164 7.16 -14.60 -4.46
CA LYS A 164 7.00 -14.99 -5.87
C LYS A 164 8.32 -15.43 -6.46
N VAL A 165 9.38 -14.63 -6.34
CA VAL A 165 10.71 -14.99 -6.90
C VAL A 165 11.23 -16.28 -6.28
N LEU A 166 11.14 -16.45 -4.95
CA LEU A 166 11.58 -17.68 -4.29
C LEU A 166 10.74 -18.89 -4.71
N ASN A 167 9.42 -18.74 -4.77
CA ASN A 167 8.52 -19.84 -5.10
C ASN A 167 8.66 -20.29 -6.57
N ASP A 168 8.74 -19.35 -7.49
CA ASP A 168 8.86 -19.63 -8.93
C ASP A 168 10.19 -20.35 -9.24
N ASN A 169 11.28 -19.98 -8.56
CA ASN A 169 12.60 -20.54 -8.83
C ASN A 169 12.87 -21.83 -8.04
N TRP A 170 12.47 -21.93 -6.77
CA TRP A 170 12.87 -23.06 -5.90
C TRP A 170 11.72 -23.74 -5.20
N GLY A 171 10.51 -23.17 -5.20
CA GLY A 171 9.36 -23.64 -4.41
C GLY A 171 9.52 -23.33 -2.91
N ILE A 172 8.48 -22.82 -2.28
CA ILE A 172 8.45 -22.61 -0.82
C ILE A 172 7.65 -23.75 -0.18
N VAL A 173 8.29 -24.48 0.73
CA VAL A 173 7.64 -25.49 1.58
C VAL A 173 6.88 -24.81 2.71
N SER A 174 7.56 -23.94 3.45
CA SER A 174 7.00 -23.16 4.57
C SER A 174 7.86 -21.95 4.87
N GLY A 175 7.29 -20.94 5.53
CA GLY A 175 8.04 -19.76 5.92
C GLY A 175 7.39 -18.97 7.06
N LEU A 176 8.24 -18.30 7.81
CA LEU A 176 7.87 -17.36 8.86
C LEU A 176 8.35 -15.96 8.47
N MET A 177 7.44 -15.00 8.50
CA MET A 177 7.73 -13.60 8.23
C MET A 177 7.67 -12.78 9.52
N ALA A 178 8.65 -11.96 9.74
CA ALA A 178 8.56 -10.84 10.67
C ALA A 178 8.57 -9.53 9.89
N THR A 179 7.69 -8.59 10.22
CA THR A 179 7.87 -7.22 9.74
C THR A 179 8.25 -6.31 10.90
N ILE A 180 9.38 -5.64 10.75
CA ILE A 180 9.84 -4.56 11.61
C ILE A 180 9.26 -3.29 10.99
N HIS A 181 8.16 -2.81 11.56
CA HIS A 181 7.29 -1.85 10.90
C HIS A 181 7.33 -0.49 11.60
N ALA A 182 7.45 0.57 10.82
CA ALA A 182 7.30 1.93 11.28
C ALA A 182 5.95 2.16 11.99
N VAL A 183 5.87 3.19 12.82
CA VAL A 183 4.61 3.58 13.46
C VAL A 183 3.59 4.02 12.41
N THR A 184 2.33 3.84 12.74
CA THR A 184 1.22 4.33 11.90
C THR A 184 0.26 5.14 12.76
N ALA A 185 -0.69 5.84 12.17
CA ALA A 185 -1.69 6.65 12.88
C ALA A 185 -2.52 5.88 13.94
N LYS A 186 -2.41 4.54 13.97
CA LYS A 186 -3.06 3.70 15.00
C LYS A 186 -2.29 3.61 16.30
N GLN A 187 -0.95 3.81 16.27
CA GLN A 187 -0.13 3.82 17.47
C GLN A 187 -0.36 5.09 18.29
N ARG A 188 -0.23 4.96 19.61
CA ARG A 188 -0.40 6.08 20.53
C ARG A 188 0.93 6.82 20.74
N THR A 189 0.87 8.15 20.88
CA THR A 189 2.06 8.96 21.24
C THR A 189 2.47 8.69 22.68
N VAL A 190 1.48 8.60 23.59
CA VAL A 190 1.61 8.22 25.01
C VAL A 190 0.67 7.07 25.31
N ASP A 191 0.86 6.38 26.44
CA ASP A 191 -0.05 5.30 26.85
C ASP A 191 -1.51 5.75 26.85
N GLY A 192 -2.37 5.03 26.16
CA GLY A 192 -3.77 5.37 25.98
C GLY A 192 -4.67 4.14 25.85
N ASN A 193 -5.97 4.35 25.86
CA ASN A 193 -6.95 3.29 25.84
C ASN A 193 -6.92 2.50 24.52
N SER A 194 -6.80 1.18 24.64
CA SER A 194 -6.91 0.23 23.53
C SER A 194 -7.46 -1.10 24.04
N ILE A 195 -8.78 -1.24 24.05
CA ILE A 195 -9.47 -2.40 24.64
C ILE A 195 -9.20 -3.69 23.85
N ARG A 196 -9.06 -3.60 22.52
CA ARG A 196 -8.89 -4.77 21.64
C ARG A 196 -7.43 -5.17 21.42
N ASP A 197 -6.51 -4.25 21.60
CA ASP A 197 -5.06 -4.44 21.41
C ASP A 197 -4.32 -3.67 22.51
N TRP A 198 -4.09 -4.30 23.63
CA TRP A 198 -3.46 -3.65 24.80
C TRP A 198 -2.05 -3.17 24.50
N ARG A 199 -1.28 -3.94 23.71
CA ARG A 199 0.07 -3.54 23.28
C ARG A 199 0.03 -2.33 22.37
N GLY A 200 -0.93 -2.26 21.43
CA GLY A 200 -1.14 -1.11 20.55
C GLY A 200 -1.60 0.15 21.27
N GLY A 201 -2.03 0.05 22.55
CA GLY A 201 -2.33 1.19 23.43
C GLY A 201 -1.10 1.82 24.08
N ARG A 202 0.08 1.20 23.98
CA ARG A 202 1.32 1.74 24.58
C ARG A 202 1.95 2.79 23.66
N ALA A 203 2.73 3.68 24.29
CA ALA A 203 3.47 4.73 23.59
C ALA A 203 4.37 4.16 22.49
N ALA A 204 4.24 4.68 21.27
CA ALA A 204 4.98 4.20 20.11
C ALA A 204 6.48 4.51 20.22
N PHE A 205 6.81 5.73 20.65
CA PHE A 205 8.18 6.15 20.83
C PHE A 205 8.73 5.63 22.16
N GLY A 206 9.89 4.98 22.09
CA GLY A 206 10.54 4.35 23.25
C GLY A 206 10.17 2.89 23.48
N ASN A 207 9.35 2.27 22.61
CA ASN A 207 8.95 0.87 22.71
C ASN A 207 9.13 0.10 21.41
N ILE A 208 9.41 -1.20 21.53
CA ILE A 208 9.20 -2.19 20.47
C ILE A 208 7.89 -2.90 20.81
N ILE A 209 6.89 -2.80 19.93
CA ILE A 209 5.53 -3.27 20.20
C ILE A 209 5.20 -4.47 19.30
N PRO A 210 5.17 -5.71 19.84
CA PRO A 210 4.68 -6.87 19.10
C PRO A 210 3.21 -6.70 18.73
N SER A 211 2.87 -7.00 17.49
CA SER A 211 1.53 -6.90 16.94
C SER A 211 1.21 -8.06 16.00
N THR A 212 -0.05 -8.36 15.82
CA THR A 212 -0.47 -9.35 14.83
C THR A 212 -0.47 -8.75 13.42
N THR A 213 -0.21 -9.59 12.42
CA THR A 213 -0.34 -9.22 11.02
C THR A 213 -1.00 -10.34 10.22
N GLY A 214 -1.90 -9.96 9.31
CA GLY A 214 -2.47 -10.88 8.32
C GLY A 214 -1.71 -10.91 6.99
N ALA A 215 -0.62 -10.14 6.87
CA ALA A 215 0.06 -9.92 5.59
C ALA A 215 0.61 -11.21 4.97
N ALA A 216 1.24 -12.08 5.76
CA ALA A 216 1.76 -13.35 5.28
C ALA A 216 0.65 -14.31 4.80
N LYS A 217 -0.49 -14.36 5.52
CA LYS A 217 -1.66 -15.13 5.08
C LYS A 217 -2.29 -14.55 3.81
N ALA A 218 -2.26 -13.23 3.66
CA ALA A 218 -2.77 -12.57 2.46
C ALA A 218 -1.97 -12.90 1.20
N VAL A 219 -0.67 -13.24 1.32
CA VAL A 219 0.13 -13.73 0.19
C VAL A 219 -0.48 -14.99 -0.42
N GLY A 220 -1.03 -15.91 0.37
CA GLY A 220 -1.74 -17.10 -0.13
C GLY A 220 -3.04 -16.79 -0.89
N LYS A 221 -3.60 -15.57 -0.77
CA LYS A 221 -4.73 -15.12 -1.60
C LYS A 221 -4.28 -14.59 -2.98
N VAL A 222 -3.07 -14.05 -3.07
CA VAL A 222 -2.52 -13.48 -4.32
C VAL A 222 -1.59 -14.45 -5.06
N ILE A 223 -1.01 -15.42 -4.34
CA ILE A 223 -0.21 -16.54 -4.87
C ILE A 223 -0.83 -17.82 -4.28
N PRO A 224 -1.81 -18.45 -4.94
CA PRO A 224 -2.57 -19.58 -4.38
C PRO A 224 -1.70 -20.77 -3.95
N GLU A 225 -0.57 -21.01 -4.60
CA GLU A 225 0.39 -22.07 -4.29
C GLU A 225 1.03 -21.91 -2.90
N LEU A 226 1.00 -20.70 -2.36
CA LEU A 226 1.52 -20.37 -1.02
C LEU A 226 0.45 -20.36 0.07
N ASN A 227 -0.79 -20.74 -0.26
CA ASN A 227 -1.86 -20.78 0.73
C ASN A 227 -1.53 -21.79 1.84
N GLY A 228 -1.55 -21.33 3.09
CA GLY A 228 -1.21 -22.13 4.26
C GLY A 228 0.29 -22.34 4.51
N LYS A 229 1.18 -21.93 3.60
CA LYS A 229 2.63 -22.11 3.74
C LYS A 229 3.31 -20.96 4.49
N LEU A 230 2.71 -19.78 4.55
CA LEU A 230 3.29 -18.59 5.17
C LEU A 230 2.45 -18.08 6.34
N THR A 231 3.11 -17.71 7.43
CA THR A 231 2.53 -16.95 8.53
C THR A 231 3.55 -15.96 9.09
N GLY A 232 3.14 -15.07 9.99
CA GLY A 232 4.11 -14.09 10.50
C GLY A 232 3.59 -13.21 11.62
N THR A 233 4.50 -12.36 12.08
CA THR A 233 4.31 -11.39 13.16
C THR A 233 4.75 -10.01 12.72
N SER A 234 4.38 -8.98 13.49
CA SER A 234 4.80 -7.59 13.28
C SER A 234 5.39 -7.03 14.57
N TYR A 235 6.44 -6.24 14.45
CA TYR A 235 6.98 -5.43 15.54
C TYR A 235 6.91 -3.97 15.12
N ARG A 236 6.18 -3.14 15.88
CA ARG A 236 6.20 -1.69 15.69
C ARG A 236 7.43 -1.13 16.38
N VAL A 237 8.20 -0.34 15.64
CA VAL A 237 9.43 0.32 16.12
C VAL A 237 9.27 1.84 15.99
N PRO A 238 10.01 2.64 16.80
CA PRO A 238 9.84 4.10 16.84
C PRO A 238 10.51 4.81 15.66
N THR A 239 10.26 4.37 14.43
CA THR A 239 10.59 5.04 13.17
C THR A 239 9.33 5.63 12.56
N MET A 240 9.44 6.78 11.90
CA MET A 240 8.28 7.48 11.33
C MET A 240 7.77 6.80 10.07
N ASP A 241 8.67 6.25 9.27
CA ASP A 241 8.38 5.59 8.01
C ASP A 241 9.47 4.57 7.66
N VAL A 242 9.28 3.85 6.59
CA VAL A 242 10.08 2.72 6.09
C VAL A 242 10.11 1.54 7.05
N SER A 243 9.72 0.42 6.53
CA SER A 243 9.59 -0.86 7.24
C SER A 243 10.43 -1.93 6.57
N VAL A 244 10.62 -3.04 7.28
CA VAL A 244 11.38 -4.20 6.82
C VAL A 244 10.49 -5.44 6.84
N VAL A 245 10.56 -6.26 5.80
CA VAL A 245 10.14 -7.66 5.79
C VAL A 245 11.38 -8.54 5.95
N ASP A 246 11.36 -9.39 6.96
CA ASP A 246 12.29 -10.49 7.21
C ASP A 246 11.54 -11.80 6.96
N LEU A 247 11.83 -12.47 5.86
CA LEU A 247 11.23 -13.77 5.51
C LEU A 247 12.25 -14.89 5.66
N THR A 248 12.00 -15.78 6.63
CA THR A 248 12.73 -17.04 6.75
C THR A 248 11.91 -18.15 6.12
N ALA A 249 12.47 -18.87 5.15
CA ALA A 249 11.77 -19.88 4.36
C ALA A 249 12.56 -21.19 4.21
N VAL A 250 11.81 -22.30 4.16
CA VAL A 250 12.30 -23.60 3.73
C VAL A 250 11.91 -23.78 2.26
N LEU A 251 12.89 -24.09 1.41
CA LEU A 251 12.74 -24.28 -0.03
C LEU A 251 12.63 -25.75 -0.41
N GLU A 252 11.94 -26.07 -1.49
CA GLU A 252 11.83 -27.45 -2.01
C GLU A 252 13.13 -27.88 -2.70
N ARG A 253 13.69 -27.01 -3.53
CA ARG A 253 14.92 -27.25 -4.28
C ARG A 253 16.11 -26.55 -3.63
N PRO A 254 17.30 -27.17 -3.63
CA PRO A 254 18.51 -26.56 -3.09
C PRO A 254 18.92 -25.36 -3.95
N THR A 255 19.57 -24.39 -3.29
CA THR A 255 20.12 -23.17 -3.92
C THR A 255 21.23 -22.59 -3.06
N THR A 256 21.96 -21.64 -3.61
CA THR A 256 22.89 -20.79 -2.84
C THR A 256 22.28 -19.41 -2.61
N TYR A 257 22.81 -18.68 -1.65
CA TYR A 257 22.34 -17.30 -1.41
C TYR A 257 22.68 -16.38 -2.58
N GLU A 258 23.81 -16.62 -3.26
CA GLU A 258 24.23 -15.89 -4.44
C GLU A 258 23.26 -16.09 -5.62
N GLU A 259 22.74 -17.30 -5.81
CA GLU A 259 21.70 -17.58 -6.82
C GLU A 259 20.40 -16.83 -6.49
N ILE A 260 20.03 -16.74 -5.20
CA ILE A 260 18.87 -15.96 -4.76
C ILE A 260 19.07 -14.49 -5.09
N CYS A 261 20.23 -13.91 -4.74
CA CYS A 261 20.57 -12.53 -5.07
C CYS A 261 20.51 -12.26 -6.57
N ALA A 262 21.06 -13.17 -7.38
CA ALA A 262 21.03 -13.05 -8.84
C ALA A 262 19.60 -13.09 -9.39
N ALA A 263 18.74 -13.98 -8.88
CA ALA A 263 17.34 -14.09 -9.28
C ALA A 263 16.54 -12.84 -8.88
N MET A 264 16.74 -12.30 -7.67
CA MET A 264 16.11 -11.06 -7.20
C MET A 264 16.53 -9.87 -8.06
N LYS A 265 17.84 -9.73 -8.35
CA LYS A 265 18.36 -8.69 -9.23
C LYS A 265 17.75 -8.76 -10.61
N LYS A 266 17.74 -9.95 -11.21
CA LYS A 266 17.10 -10.16 -12.51
C LYS A 266 15.62 -9.77 -12.50
N ALA A 267 14.87 -10.19 -11.49
CA ALA A 267 13.45 -9.88 -11.36
C ALA A 267 13.19 -8.37 -11.15
N SER A 268 14.12 -7.62 -10.56
CA SER A 268 14.01 -6.16 -10.41
C SER A 268 14.25 -5.42 -11.74
N GLU A 269 14.98 -6.02 -12.67
CA GLU A 269 15.35 -5.40 -13.94
C GLU A 269 14.44 -5.82 -15.11
N GLU A 270 13.78 -6.98 -15.00
CA GLU A 270 13.02 -7.62 -16.08
C GLU A 270 11.64 -8.12 -15.63
N GLY A 271 10.71 -8.28 -16.59
CA GLY A 271 9.40 -8.88 -16.38
C GLY A 271 8.42 -8.02 -15.55
N ASP A 272 7.42 -8.69 -14.98
CA ASP A 272 6.29 -8.02 -14.26
C ASP A 272 6.70 -7.32 -12.97
N LEU A 273 7.86 -7.69 -12.41
CA LEU A 273 8.37 -7.08 -11.18
C LEU A 273 9.30 -5.88 -11.42
N LYS A 274 9.64 -5.57 -12.66
CA LYS A 274 10.44 -4.38 -12.99
C LYS A 274 9.74 -3.10 -12.52
N GLY A 275 10.46 -2.30 -11.70
CA GLY A 275 9.92 -1.07 -11.08
C GLY A 275 8.94 -1.33 -9.92
N ILE A 276 8.74 -2.61 -9.54
CA ILE A 276 7.96 -3.06 -8.38
C ILE A 276 8.90 -3.62 -7.31
N LEU A 277 9.80 -4.50 -7.72
CA LEU A 277 10.90 -4.99 -6.91
C LEU A 277 12.14 -4.15 -7.21
N GLY A 278 12.72 -3.55 -6.17
CA GLY A 278 14.04 -2.94 -6.18
C GLY A 278 15.10 -3.92 -5.67
N TYR A 279 16.35 -3.59 -5.85
CA TYR A 279 17.51 -4.37 -5.42
C TYR A 279 18.60 -3.42 -4.90
N THR A 280 19.17 -3.75 -3.75
CA THR A 280 20.37 -3.07 -3.25
C THR A 280 21.42 -4.09 -2.78
N ASP A 281 22.68 -3.78 -3.02
CA ASP A 281 23.87 -4.42 -2.46
C ASP A 281 24.72 -3.44 -1.65
N GLU A 282 24.14 -2.28 -1.30
CA GLU A 282 24.76 -1.27 -0.46
C GLU A 282 24.32 -1.41 1.01
N GLN A 283 25.14 -0.89 1.93
CA GLN A 283 24.85 -0.92 3.38
C GLN A 283 23.92 0.25 3.75
N MET A 284 22.64 0.08 3.45
CA MET A 284 21.62 1.11 3.64
C MET A 284 20.81 0.90 4.93
N VAL A 285 20.13 1.95 5.38
CA VAL A 285 19.22 1.96 6.52
C VAL A 285 17.87 2.55 6.14
N SER A 286 16.87 2.44 7.00
CA SER A 286 15.49 2.81 6.69
C SER A 286 15.30 4.21 6.10
N THR A 287 16.04 5.21 6.57
CA THR A 287 15.90 6.60 6.09
C THR A 287 16.33 6.80 4.64
N ASP A 288 17.17 5.91 4.10
CA ASP A 288 17.64 5.96 2.71
C ASP A 288 16.55 5.57 1.71
N PHE A 289 15.47 4.94 2.19
CA PHE A 289 14.35 4.46 1.37
C PHE A 289 13.08 5.32 1.52
N ILE A 290 13.15 6.45 2.22
CA ILE A 290 12.02 7.39 2.27
C ILE A 290 11.76 7.92 0.86
N ASP A 291 10.49 7.94 0.44
CA ASP A 291 10.02 8.29 -0.89
C ASP A 291 10.40 7.28 -2.00
N ASP A 292 10.96 6.11 -1.65
CA ASP A 292 11.17 5.07 -2.64
C ASP A 292 9.82 4.49 -3.11
N ILE A 293 9.66 4.45 -4.43
CA ILE A 293 8.39 4.06 -5.07
C ILE A 293 8.25 2.55 -5.28
N HIS A 294 9.26 1.74 -5.00
CA HIS A 294 9.15 0.29 -5.11
C HIS A 294 8.27 -0.29 -4.00
N SER A 295 7.59 -1.38 -4.29
CA SER A 295 6.82 -2.12 -3.27
C SER A 295 7.71 -2.88 -2.30
N SER A 296 8.89 -3.28 -2.76
CA SER A 296 9.83 -4.15 -2.07
C SER A 296 11.22 -3.89 -2.61
N ILE A 297 12.18 -3.59 -1.76
CA ILE A 297 13.58 -3.41 -2.15
C ILE A 297 14.39 -4.53 -1.48
N PHE A 298 14.77 -5.55 -2.26
CA PHE A 298 15.56 -6.67 -1.75
C PHE A 298 16.95 -6.18 -1.34
N ASP A 299 17.33 -6.51 -0.11
CA ASP A 299 18.67 -6.21 0.44
C ASP A 299 19.55 -7.46 0.37
N ALA A 300 20.48 -7.46 -0.56
CA ALA A 300 21.37 -8.60 -0.80
C ALA A 300 22.36 -8.83 0.36
N GLN A 301 22.65 -7.81 1.18
CA GLN A 301 23.60 -7.94 2.29
C GLN A 301 22.93 -8.28 3.63
N ALA A 302 21.62 -8.11 3.75
CA ALA A 302 20.90 -8.34 5.00
C ALA A 302 20.37 -9.77 5.17
N GLY A 303 20.36 -10.58 4.11
CA GLY A 303 19.90 -11.96 4.15
C GLY A 303 21.04 -12.96 4.32
N LEU A 304 20.68 -14.23 4.47
CA LEU A 304 21.64 -15.34 4.63
C LEU A 304 20.99 -16.70 4.32
N ALA A 305 21.81 -17.71 4.07
CA ALA A 305 21.40 -19.12 4.03
C ALA A 305 22.04 -19.89 5.18
N LEU A 306 21.24 -20.65 5.93
CA LEU A 306 21.76 -21.59 6.94
C LEU A 306 22.28 -22.87 6.26
N ASN A 307 21.59 -23.31 5.22
CA ASN A 307 21.96 -24.40 4.34
C ASN A 307 21.32 -24.18 2.97
N ASP A 308 21.46 -25.11 2.05
CA ASP A 308 20.97 -25.04 0.67
C ASP A 308 19.44 -24.94 0.50
N LYS A 309 18.67 -25.11 1.59
CA LYS A 309 17.19 -25.03 1.57
C LYS A 309 16.59 -24.13 2.63
N PHE A 310 17.36 -23.68 3.61
CA PHE A 310 16.85 -22.84 4.70
C PHE A 310 17.48 -21.47 4.63
N VAL A 311 16.69 -20.51 4.18
CA VAL A 311 17.15 -19.18 3.80
C VAL A 311 16.38 -18.07 4.52
N LYS A 312 17.04 -16.95 4.71
CA LYS A 312 16.45 -15.71 5.15
C LYS A 312 16.69 -14.66 4.08
N VAL A 313 15.62 -13.98 3.65
CA VAL A 313 15.66 -12.84 2.74
C VAL A 313 15.04 -11.63 3.42
N VAL A 314 15.62 -10.46 3.15
CA VAL A 314 15.22 -9.18 3.75
C VAL A 314 14.88 -8.20 2.65
N ALA A 315 13.81 -7.42 2.86
CA ALA A 315 13.48 -6.32 1.97
C ALA A 315 12.94 -5.12 2.73
N TRP A 316 13.31 -3.94 2.23
CA TRP A 316 12.82 -2.65 2.66
C TRP A 316 11.58 -2.25 1.89
N TYR A 317 10.75 -1.39 2.48
CA TYR A 317 9.63 -0.76 1.78
C TYR A 317 9.21 0.54 2.49
N ASP A 318 9.05 1.60 1.70
CA ASP A 318 8.31 2.76 2.15
C ASP A 318 6.83 2.37 2.27
N ASN A 319 6.37 2.20 3.50
CA ASN A 319 5.02 1.68 3.77
C ASN A 319 3.91 2.68 3.43
N GLU A 320 4.26 3.91 3.08
CA GLU A 320 3.36 4.99 2.71
C GLU A 320 3.46 5.33 1.21
N MET A 321 4.62 5.79 0.71
CA MET A 321 4.79 6.23 -0.68
C MET A 321 4.80 5.04 -1.65
N GLY A 322 5.60 4.01 -1.41
CA GLY A 322 5.64 2.82 -2.26
C GLY A 322 4.25 2.17 -2.38
N TYR A 323 3.51 2.07 -1.26
CA TYR A 323 2.15 1.56 -1.26
C TYR A 323 1.17 2.46 -2.03
N SER A 324 1.24 3.77 -1.83
CA SER A 324 0.36 4.74 -2.52
C SER A 324 0.59 4.74 -4.03
N ARG A 325 1.84 4.52 -4.47
CA ARG A 325 2.16 4.32 -5.88
C ARG A 325 1.46 3.10 -6.45
N ARG A 326 1.44 1.98 -5.74
CA ARG A 326 0.74 0.75 -6.18
C ARG A 326 -0.77 0.92 -6.27
N VAL A 327 -1.36 1.72 -5.41
CA VAL A 327 -2.78 2.10 -5.56
C VAL A 327 -3.02 2.77 -6.92
N CYS A 328 -2.20 3.73 -7.29
CA CYS A 328 -2.29 4.41 -8.59
C CYS A 328 -2.06 3.46 -9.77
N ASP A 329 -1.08 2.55 -9.67
CA ASP A 329 -0.79 1.57 -10.71
C ASP A 329 -1.95 0.58 -10.90
N LEU A 330 -2.58 0.13 -9.81
CA LEU A 330 -3.75 -0.74 -9.89
C LEU A 330 -4.94 -0.03 -10.55
N ILE A 331 -5.19 1.25 -10.20
CA ILE A 331 -6.23 2.07 -10.84
C ILE A 331 -5.98 2.18 -12.35
N ALA A 332 -4.76 2.51 -12.75
CA ALA A 332 -4.39 2.64 -14.16
C ALA A 332 -4.52 1.30 -14.92
N HIS A 333 -4.15 0.19 -14.30
CA HIS A 333 -4.34 -1.14 -14.86
C HIS A 333 -5.83 -1.47 -15.05
N MET A 334 -6.65 -1.26 -14.01
CA MET A 334 -8.09 -1.47 -14.08
C MET A 334 -8.71 -0.65 -15.22
N ASP A 335 -8.32 0.63 -15.35
CA ASP A 335 -8.81 1.50 -16.42
C ASP A 335 -8.42 0.97 -17.80
N SER A 336 -7.18 0.53 -17.96
CA SER A 336 -6.69 -0.04 -19.22
C SER A 336 -7.44 -1.31 -19.64
N VAL A 337 -7.82 -2.16 -18.66
CA VAL A 337 -8.58 -3.40 -18.93
C VAL A 337 -10.06 -3.08 -19.20
N ASN A 338 -10.64 -2.12 -18.46
CA ASN A 338 -12.05 -1.75 -18.62
C ASN A 338 -12.33 -0.96 -19.89
N SER A 339 -11.32 -0.26 -20.44
CA SER A 339 -11.43 0.55 -21.67
C SER A 339 -11.27 -0.26 -22.95
N LYS A 340 -10.79 -1.48 -22.88
CA LYS A 340 -10.74 -2.45 -24.00
C LYS A 340 -12.10 -3.12 -24.19
#